data_b1a6e67112d7996552c4f0d0420079bf
#
_entry.id   b1a6e67112d7996552c4f0d0420079bf
#
_cell.length_a   1.000
_cell.length_b   1.000
_cell.length_c   1.000
_cell.angle_alpha   90.00
_cell.angle_beta   90.00
_cell.angle_gamma   90.00
#
_symmetry.space_group_name_H-M   'P 1'
#
loop_
_entity.id
_entity.type
_entity.pdbx_description
1 polymer ?
#
loop_
_entity_poly.entity_id
_entity_poly.type
_entity_poly.pdbx_seq_one_letter_code
_entity_poly.pdbx_strand_id
1 'polypeptide(L)'
;MAKEKELEQVEGQQLPVENKVESLIRVIRGQQVMLDRDLAELYGVETRRLNEQVKRNIERFPEDFMFQLTPNEFDNLKSQFATSNSIVMGARKRPYAFTEQGVAMLSGVLKSPTAVEANIRIMRAFVSMRHFMVNNVAFYLFNEKVPSGRNATWN
;
A
#
# COMPACT_ATOMS: atom_id res chain seq x y z
N MET A 1 -28.21 -12.70 -24.10
CA MET A 1 -27.38 -12.15 -25.20
C MET A 1 -26.85 -10.75 -24.93
N ALA A 2 -27.64 -9.82 -24.40
CA ALA A 2 -27.13 -8.51 -24.00
C ALA A 2 -26.16 -8.54 -22.81
N LYS A 3 -26.29 -9.51 -21.90
CA LYS A 3 -25.42 -9.66 -20.74
C LYS A 3 -24.02 -10.21 -21.07
N GLU A 4 -23.89 -11.00 -22.14
CA GLU A 4 -22.58 -11.52 -22.57
C GLU A 4 -21.73 -10.45 -23.25
N LYS A 5 -22.39 -9.54 -23.98
CA LYS A 5 -21.70 -8.40 -24.63
C LYS A 5 -21.23 -7.35 -23.64
N GLU A 6 -21.95 -7.17 -22.54
CA GLU A 6 -21.51 -6.28 -21.45
C GLU A 6 -20.33 -6.86 -20.67
N LEU A 7 -20.27 -8.18 -20.51
CA LEU A 7 -19.15 -8.86 -19.85
C LEU A 7 -17.88 -8.82 -20.70
N GLU A 8 -17.97 -8.98 -22.00
CA GLU A 8 -16.81 -8.87 -22.90
C GLU A 8 -16.24 -7.45 -22.98
N GLN A 9 -17.07 -6.44 -22.77
CA GLN A 9 -16.59 -5.05 -22.74
C GLN A 9 -15.87 -4.69 -21.45
N VAL A 10 -16.13 -5.42 -20.35
CA VAL A 10 -15.47 -5.20 -19.07
C VAL A 10 -14.09 -5.84 -19.01
N GLU A 11 -13.87 -6.95 -19.73
CA GLU A 11 -12.57 -7.63 -19.76
C GLU A 11 -11.48 -6.87 -20.54
N GLY A 12 -11.87 -5.94 -21.39
CA GLY A 12 -10.93 -5.12 -22.16
C GLY A 12 -10.65 -3.74 -21.59
N GLN A 13 -11.27 -3.36 -20.47
CA GLN A 13 -11.01 -2.08 -19.85
C GLN A 13 -9.77 -2.18 -18.95
N GLN A 14 -8.77 -1.37 -19.26
CA GLN A 14 -7.67 -1.15 -18.35
C GLN A 14 -8.25 -0.74 -16.99
N LEU A 15 -7.78 -1.42 -15.93
CA LEU A 15 -8.12 -1.03 -14.57
C LEU A 15 -7.94 0.49 -14.41
N PRO A 16 -8.91 1.19 -13.81
CA PRO A 16 -8.76 2.61 -13.55
C PRO A 16 -7.44 2.89 -12.86
N VAL A 17 -6.83 4.02 -13.15
CA VAL A 17 -5.55 4.44 -12.55
C VAL A 17 -5.60 4.38 -11.01
N GLU A 18 -6.75 4.58 -10.43
CA GLU A 18 -7.01 4.48 -9.00
C GLU A 18 -6.78 3.07 -8.45
N ASN A 19 -7.20 2.04 -9.17
CA ASN A 19 -6.96 0.64 -8.77
C ASN A 19 -5.48 0.27 -8.81
N LYS A 20 -4.69 0.97 -9.63
CA LYS A 20 -3.25 0.76 -9.71
C LYS A 20 -2.55 1.26 -8.45
N VAL A 21 -2.96 2.38 -7.88
CA VAL A 21 -2.45 2.89 -6.61
C VAL A 21 -2.84 1.96 -5.46
N GLU A 22 -4.09 1.48 -5.45
CA GLU A 22 -4.57 0.53 -4.45
C GLU A 22 -3.74 -0.75 -4.41
N SER A 23 -3.28 -1.23 -5.57
CA SER A 23 -2.44 -2.43 -5.65
C SER A 23 -1.07 -2.27 -4.98
N LEU A 24 -0.63 -1.04 -4.75
CA LEU A 24 0.62 -0.73 -4.06
C LEU A 24 0.47 -0.69 -2.54
N ILE A 25 -0.74 -0.68 -2.04
CA ILE A 25 -1.02 -0.73 -0.60
C ILE A 25 -0.84 -2.18 -0.14
N ARG A 26 0.06 -2.36 0.84
CA ARG A 26 0.42 -3.68 1.37
C ARG A 26 0.05 -3.74 2.84
N VAL A 27 -0.11 -4.95 3.37
CA VAL A 27 -0.33 -5.16 4.79
C VAL A 27 0.97 -5.67 5.42
N ILE A 28 1.56 -4.87 6.30
CA ILE A 28 2.78 -5.21 7.04
C ILE A 28 2.53 -4.88 8.51
N ARG A 29 2.82 -5.81 9.40
CA ARG A 29 2.52 -5.69 10.84
C ARG A 29 1.03 -5.42 11.12
N GLY A 30 0.15 -6.00 10.30
CA GLY A 30 -1.29 -5.77 10.44
C GLY A 30 -1.77 -4.38 10.05
N GLN A 31 -0.92 -3.57 9.42
CA GLN A 31 -1.23 -2.20 9.02
C GLN A 31 -1.14 -2.06 7.51
N GLN A 32 -2.03 -1.27 6.93
CA GLN A 32 -1.95 -0.90 5.53
C GLN A 32 -0.86 0.16 5.35
N VAL A 33 0.10 -0.13 4.48
CA VAL A 33 1.26 0.73 4.25
C VAL A 33 1.59 0.83 2.77
N MET A 34 2.34 1.86 2.41
CA MET A 34 3.00 1.97 1.11
C MET A 34 4.50 2.10 1.32
N LEU A 35 5.27 1.50 0.42
CA LEU A 35 6.72 1.53 0.48
C LEU A 35 7.26 2.84 -0.10
N ASP A 36 8.40 3.27 0.40
CA ASP A 36 9.07 4.51 -0.02
C ASP A 36 9.30 4.57 -1.54
N ARG A 37 9.65 3.46 -2.16
CA ARG A 37 9.87 3.37 -3.62
C ARG A 37 8.62 3.63 -4.43
N ASP A 38 7.51 3.02 -4.01
CA ASP A 38 6.24 3.19 -4.67
C ASP A 38 5.75 4.62 -4.52
N LEU A 39 5.93 5.19 -3.34
CA LEU A 39 5.60 6.59 -3.08
C LEU A 39 6.46 7.53 -3.92
N ALA A 40 7.76 7.31 -3.98
CA ALA A 40 8.68 8.13 -4.76
C ALA A 40 8.29 8.15 -6.24
N GLU A 41 7.94 6.99 -6.80
CA GLU A 41 7.47 6.90 -8.19
C GLU A 41 6.19 7.72 -8.40
N LEU A 42 5.23 7.61 -7.50
CA LEU A 42 3.98 8.38 -7.58
C LEU A 42 4.21 9.88 -7.45
N TYR A 43 5.15 10.29 -6.60
CA TYR A 43 5.51 11.70 -6.44
C TYR A 43 6.42 12.23 -7.54
N GLY A 44 6.94 11.36 -8.40
CA GLY A 44 7.86 11.74 -9.46
C GLY A 44 9.24 12.18 -8.95
N VAL A 45 9.71 11.61 -7.84
CA VAL A 45 11.01 11.89 -7.25
C VAL A 45 11.80 10.61 -7.05
N GLU A 46 13.12 10.73 -6.88
CA GLU A 46 13.95 9.59 -6.52
C GLU A 46 13.68 9.17 -5.07
N THR A 47 13.73 7.86 -4.80
CA THR A 47 13.53 7.30 -3.46
C THR A 47 14.49 7.93 -2.44
N ARG A 48 15.74 8.12 -2.84
CA ARG A 48 16.75 8.76 -1.99
C ARG A 48 16.31 10.17 -1.57
N ARG A 49 15.75 10.92 -2.50
CA ARG A 49 15.29 12.29 -2.26
C ARG A 49 14.11 12.33 -1.30
N LEU A 50 13.16 11.43 -1.49
CA LEU A 50 12.03 11.28 -0.57
C LEU A 50 12.55 10.99 0.85
N ASN A 51 13.45 10.03 0.99
CA ASN A 51 13.99 9.63 2.29
C ASN A 51 14.84 10.75 2.93
N GLU A 52 15.54 11.55 2.15
CA GLU A 52 16.25 12.73 2.66
C GLU A 52 15.28 13.76 3.25
N GLN A 53 14.16 14.01 2.58
CA GLN A 53 13.13 14.93 3.07
C GLN A 53 12.49 14.42 4.36
N VAL A 54 12.26 13.13 4.45
CA VAL A 54 11.77 12.50 5.68
C VAL A 54 12.76 12.69 6.84
N LYS A 55 14.06 12.46 6.60
CA LYS A 55 15.09 12.66 7.62
C LYS A 55 15.18 14.10 8.11
N ARG A 56 15.02 15.07 7.22
CA ARG A 56 15.01 16.49 7.58
C ARG A 56 13.81 16.90 8.41
N ASN A 57 12.74 16.10 8.35
CA ASN A 57 11.48 16.37 9.03
C ASN A 57 11.08 15.17 9.90
N ILE A 58 12.05 14.52 10.51
CA ILE A 58 11.85 13.24 11.21
C ILE A 58 10.85 13.34 12.36
N GLU A 59 10.69 14.49 12.95
CA GLU A 59 9.71 14.73 14.02
C GLU A 59 8.27 14.55 13.55
N ARG A 60 8.02 14.61 12.25
CA ARG A 60 6.69 14.37 11.64
C ARG A 60 6.39 12.90 11.41
N PHE A 61 7.40 12.04 11.58
CA PHE A 61 7.30 10.62 11.23
C PHE A 61 7.62 9.73 12.45
N PRO A 62 6.73 9.71 13.46
CA PRO A 62 6.90 8.77 14.56
C PRO A 62 6.80 7.33 14.06
N GLU A 63 7.24 6.40 14.87
CA GLU A 63 7.38 4.99 14.54
C GLU A 63 6.07 4.31 14.11
N ASP A 64 4.94 4.80 14.60
CA ASP A 64 3.61 4.34 14.20
C ASP A 64 3.12 4.96 12.87
N PHE A 65 3.82 5.95 12.33
CA PHE A 65 3.52 6.55 11.02
C PHE A 65 4.45 6.04 9.91
N MET A 66 5.69 5.78 10.26
CA MET A 66 6.70 5.29 9.32
C MET A 66 7.68 4.39 10.04
N PHE A 67 8.06 3.28 9.43
CA PHE A 67 9.06 2.37 9.98
C PHE A 67 9.86 1.72 8.86
N GLN A 68 11.09 1.34 9.16
CA GLN A 68 11.90 0.55 8.25
C GLN A 68 11.57 -0.93 8.43
N LEU A 69 11.42 -1.67 7.34
CA LEU A 69 11.19 -3.10 7.39
C LEU A 69 12.36 -3.79 8.09
N THR A 70 12.04 -4.80 8.91
CA THR A 70 13.05 -5.70 9.45
C THR A 70 13.60 -6.59 8.32
N PRO A 71 14.78 -7.23 8.52
CA PRO A 71 15.30 -8.19 7.53
C PRO A 71 14.30 -9.28 7.17
N ASN A 72 13.57 -9.83 8.15
CA ASN A 72 12.56 -10.86 7.90
C ASN A 72 11.39 -10.34 7.10
N GLU A 73 10.90 -9.15 7.42
CA GLU A 73 9.82 -8.50 6.67
C GLU A 73 10.24 -8.24 5.22
N PHE A 74 11.47 -7.81 5.03
CA PHE A 74 12.01 -7.59 3.68
C PHE A 74 12.16 -8.90 2.92
N ASP A 75 12.66 -9.95 3.54
CA ASP A 75 12.78 -11.27 2.91
C ASP A 75 11.41 -11.82 2.52
N ASN A 76 10.40 -11.69 3.36
CA ASN A 76 9.03 -12.07 3.06
C ASN A 76 8.47 -11.28 1.87
N LEU A 77 8.74 -10.00 1.82
CA LEU A 77 8.33 -9.15 0.70
C LEU A 77 8.99 -9.59 -0.60
N LYS A 78 10.29 -9.84 -0.59
CA LYS A 78 11.03 -10.32 -1.76
C LYS A 78 10.52 -11.67 -2.24
N SER A 79 10.20 -12.59 -1.35
CA SER A 79 9.71 -13.92 -1.72
C SER A 79 8.33 -13.87 -2.37
N GLN A 80 7.49 -12.91 -2.01
CA GLN A 80 6.20 -12.69 -2.67
C GLN A 80 6.35 -12.21 -4.12
N PHE A 81 7.48 -11.63 -4.47
CA PHE A 81 7.78 -11.08 -5.80
C PHE A 81 8.89 -11.85 -6.53
N ALA A 82 9.20 -13.07 -6.09
CA ALA A 82 10.30 -13.87 -6.64
C ALA A 82 10.17 -14.18 -8.13
N THR A 83 8.96 -14.13 -8.69
CA THR A 83 8.66 -14.41 -10.09
C THR A 83 8.54 -13.15 -10.94
N SER A 84 8.50 -11.98 -10.35
CA SER A 84 8.45 -10.70 -11.06
C SER A 84 9.81 -10.00 -10.92
N ASN A 85 10.29 -9.41 -12.02
CA ASN A 85 11.44 -8.51 -12.00
C ASN A 85 11.06 -7.23 -11.25
N SER A 86 10.56 -7.38 -10.03
CA SER A 86 10.18 -6.22 -9.28
C SER A 86 11.43 -5.49 -8.82
N ILE A 87 11.30 -4.20 -8.71
CA ILE A 87 12.30 -3.26 -8.19
C ILE A 87 12.86 -3.73 -6.84
N VAL A 88 12.07 -4.53 -6.10
CA VAL A 88 12.44 -5.09 -4.79
C VAL A 88 13.62 -6.05 -4.89
N MET A 89 13.75 -6.82 -5.98
CA MET A 89 14.84 -7.79 -6.15
C MET A 89 16.21 -7.13 -6.31
N GLY A 90 16.27 -5.91 -6.84
CA GLY A 90 17.51 -5.14 -6.96
C GLY A 90 17.83 -4.30 -5.72
N ALA A 91 16.96 -4.30 -4.73
CA ALA A 91 17.12 -3.43 -3.58
C ALA A 91 18.12 -4.02 -2.57
N ARG A 92 19.16 -3.26 -2.29
CA ARG A 92 20.14 -3.57 -1.25
C ARG A 92 19.74 -3.03 0.12
N LYS A 93 18.91 -1.99 0.15
CA LYS A 93 18.42 -1.35 1.37
C LYS A 93 17.01 -1.79 1.67
N ARG A 94 16.76 -2.07 2.93
CA ARG A 94 15.42 -2.35 3.43
C ARG A 94 14.55 -1.09 3.26
N PRO A 95 13.38 -1.22 2.64
CA PRO A 95 12.51 -0.07 2.42
C PRO A 95 11.91 0.45 3.71
N TYR A 96 11.46 1.70 3.66
CA TYR A 96 10.60 2.28 4.67
C TYR A 96 9.14 2.09 4.26
N ALA A 97 8.31 1.81 5.23
CA ALA A 97 6.86 1.69 5.06
C ALA A 97 6.16 2.87 5.71
N PHE A 98 5.22 3.46 5.00
CA PHE A 98 4.43 4.60 5.46
C PHE A 98 2.98 4.17 5.61
N THR A 99 2.42 4.40 6.79
CA THR A 99 0.98 4.24 7.01
C THR A 99 0.23 5.39 6.35
N GLU A 100 -1.10 5.34 6.36
CA GLU A 100 -1.92 6.44 5.86
C GLU A 100 -1.54 7.77 6.55
N GLN A 101 -1.34 7.73 7.86
CA GLN A 101 -0.91 8.89 8.63
C GLN A 101 0.48 9.38 8.20
N GLY A 102 1.40 8.46 7.92
CA GLY A 102 2.73 8.79 7.41
C GLY A 102 2.69 9.47 6.06
N VAL A 103 1.83 8.99 5.16
CA VAL A 103 1.63 9.65 3.85
C VAL A 103 0.98 11.03 4.04
N ALA A 104 0.04 11.15 4.96
CA ALA A 104 -0.54 12.45 5.28
C ALA A 104 0.53 13.45 5.74
N MET A 105 1.51 13.00 6.53
CA MET A 105 2.65 13.84 6.92
C MET A 105 3.57 14.19 5.75
N LEU A 106 3.76 13.27 4.79
CA LEU A 106 4.51 13.57 3.57
C LEU A 106 3.88 14.71 2.79
N SER A 107 2.56 14.86 2.82
CA SER A 107 1.86 15.95 2.13
C SER A 107 2.28 17.35 2.64
N GLY A 108 2.72 17.44 3.88
CA GLY A 108 3.25 18.67 4.45
C GLY A 108 4.69 18.99 4.05
N VAL A 109 5.41 18.01 3.49
CA VAL A 109 6.83 18.09 3.13
C VAL A 109 7.01 18.17 1.62
N LEU A 110 6.24 17.42 0.86
CA LEU A 110 6.27 17.39 -0.60
C LEU A 110 5.08 18.20 -1.14
N LYS A 111 5.34 19.39 -1.64
CA LYS A 111 4.31 20.40 -1.96
C LYS A 111 4.23 20.76 -3.44
N SER A 112 4.98 20.11 -4.31
CA SER A 112 4.86 20.36 -5.75
C SER A 112 3.44 20.04 -6.25
N PRO A 113 2.98 20.61 -7.37
CA PRO A 113 1.67 20.26 -7.94
C PRO A 113 1.52 18.76 -8.20
N THR A 114 2.56 18.10 -8.68
CA THR A 114 2.58 16.64 -8.87
C THR A 114 2.42 15.90 -7.54
N ALA A 115 3.08 16.35 -6.49
CA ALA A 115 2.98 15.74 -5.16
C ALA A 115 1.58 15.91 -4.56
N VAL A 116 0.98 17.08 -4.72
CA VAL A 116 -0.39 17.34 -4.23
C VAL A 116 -1.38 16.39 -4.92
N GLU A 117 -1.30 16.26 -6.23
CA GLU A 117 -2.16 15.36 -7.00
C GLU A 117 -1.96 13.90 -6.59
N ALA A 118 -0.70 13.47 -6.45
CA ALA A 118 -0.37 12.13 -5.99
C ALA A 118 -0.93 11.89 -4.58
N ASN A 119 -0.80 12.82 -3.67
CA ASN A 119 -1.34 12.71 -2.31
C ASN A 119 -2.85 12.48 -2.30
N ILE A 120 -3.59 13.20 -3.12
CA ILE A 120 -5.05 13.04 -3.22
C ILE A 120 -5.38 11.62 -3.69
N ARG A 121 -4.70 11.13 -4.70
CA ARG A 121 -4.90 9.78 -5.23
C ARG A 121 -4.57 8.71 -4.20
N ILE A 122 -3.49 8.89 -3.48
CA ILE A 122 -3.05 7.94 -2.44
C ILE A 122 -4.04 7.92 -1.28
N MET A 123 -4.50 9.08 -0.81
CA MET A 123 -5.49 9.15 0.27
C MET A 123 -6.80 8.45 -0.13
N ARG A 124 -7.26 8.67 -1.35
CA ARG A 124 -8.44 8.00 -1.88
C ARG A 124 -8.26 6.48 -1.93
N ALA A 125 -7.06 6.03 -2.30
CA ALA A 125 -6.74 4.60 -2.34
C ALA A 125 -6.77 3.98 -0.94
N PHE A 126 -6.24 4.63 0.07
CA PHE A 126 -6.33 4.14 1.46
C PHE A 126 -7.76 4.06 1.95
N VAL A 127 -8.56 5.08 1.67
CA VAL A 127 -9.99 5.08 2.03
C VAL A 127 -10.72 3.92 1.34
N SER A 128 -10.48 3.74 0.05
CA SER A 128 -11.09 2.66 -0.74
C SER A 128 -10.70 1.29 -0.20
N MET A 129 -9.45 1.08 0.14
CA MET A 129 -8.98 -0.18 0.71
C MET A 129 -9.58 -0.46 2.07
N ARG A 130 -9.77 0.56 2.91
CA ARG A 130 -10.47 0.38 4.20
C ARG A 130 -11.91 -0.08 3.99
N HIS A 131 -12.64 0.56 3.07
CA HIS A 131 -14.01 0.17 2.75
C HIS A 131 -14.06 -1.26 2.21
N PHE A 132 -13.15 -1.61 1.32
CA PHE A 132 -13.04 -2.96 0.80
C PHE A 132 -12.84 -3.98 1.92
N MET A 133 -11.94 -3.74 2.84
CA MET A 133 -11.65 -4.66 3.95
C MET A 133 -12.84 -4.78 4.90
N VAL A 134 -13.49 -3.68 5.24
CA VAL A 134 -14.68 -3.68 6.11
C VAL A 134 -15.82 -4.47 5.46
N ASN A 135 -16.07 -4.26 4.17
CA ASN A 135 -17.13 -4.94 3.45
C ASN A 135 -16.87 -6.43 3.26
N ASN A 136 -15.60 -6.84 3.24
CA ASN A 136 -15.20 -8.23 3.01
C ASN A 136 -14.83 -8.99 4.28
N VAL A 137 -14.72 -8.34 5.41
CA VAL A 137 -14.47 -9.02 6.70
C VAL A 137 -15.54 -10.06 6.99
N ALA A 138 -16.82 -9.71 6.83
CA ALA A 138 -17.92 -10.65 7.02
C ALA A 138 -17.83 -11.83 6.06
N PHE A 139 -17.47 -11.58 4.80
CA PHE A 139 -17.28 -12.63 3.81
C PHE A 139 -16.12 -13.57 4.18
N TYR A 140 -14.99 -13.03 4.62
CA TYR A 140 -13.85 -13.83 5.09
C TYR A 140 -14.21 -14.63 6.35
N LEU A 141 -14.92 -14.04 7.29
CA LEU A 141 -15.37 -14.70 8.50
C LEU A 141 -16.37 -15.83 8.21
N PHE A 142 -17.20 -15.68 7.17
CA PHE A 142 -18.16 -16.71 6.77
C PHE A 142 -17.52 -17.82 5.95
N ASN A 143 -16.52 -17.52 5.12
CA ASN A 143 -15.90 -18.47 4.21
C ASN A 143 -14.69 -19.19 4.81
N GLU A 144 -13.94 -18.53 5.65
CA GLU A 144 -13.02 -19.22 6.52
C GLU A 144 -13.83 -19.74 7.71
N LYS A 145 -14.33 -20.93 7.58
CA LYS A 145 -14.67 -21.70 8.77
C LYS A 145 -13.42 -21.68 9.62
N VAL A 146 -13.43 -20.88 10.67
CA VAL A 146 -12.44 -20.96 11.72
C VAL A 146 -12.22 -22.44 12.00
N PRO A 147 -11.02 -22.99 11.81
CA PRO A 147 -10.79 -24.39 12.07
C PRO A 147 -11.33 -24.71 13.44
N SER A 148 -12.21 -25.70 13.48
CA SER A 148 -12.81 -26.19 14.71
C SER A 148 -11.69 -26.42 15.74
N GLY A 149 -11.66 -25.61 16.79
CA GLY A 149 -10.66 -25.72 17.85
C GLY A 149 -9.92 -24.46 18.21
N ARG A 150 -10.10 -23.38 17.47
CA ARG A 150 -9.66 -22.08 17.96
C ARG A 150 -10.87 -21.33 18.49
N ASN A 151 -11.02 -21.38 19.79
CA ASN A 151 -11.87 -20.44 20.47
C ASN A 151 -11.30 -19.04 20.19
N ALA A 152 -11.85 -18.40 19.17
CA ALA A 152 -11.65 -16.98 19.03
C ALA A 152 -12.42 -16.32 20.17
N THR A 153 -11.77 -16.21 21.31
CA THR A 153 -12.24 -15.34 22.36
C THR A 153 -11.97 -13.92 21.91
N TRP A 154 -12.98 -13.34 21.31
CA TRP A 154 -13.01 -11.92 21.07
C TRP A 154 -13.36 -11.24 22.39
N ASN A 155 -12.35 -10.83 23.08
CA ASN A 155 -12.50 -9.90 24.20
C ASN A 155 -12.15 -8.50 23.73
#